data_2f71c9e2990ce1d972454656609e7cb4
#
_entry.id   2f71c9e2990ce1d972454656609e7cb4
#
_cell.length_a   1.000
_cell.length_b   1.000
_cell.length_c   1.000
_cell.angle_alpha   90.00
_cell.angle_beta   90.00
_cell.angle_gamma   90.00
#
_symmetry.space_group_name_H-M   'P 1'
#
loop_
_entity.id
_entity.type
_entity.pdbx_description
1 polymer ?
#
loop_
_entity_poly.entity_id
_entity_poly.type
_entity_poly.pdbx_seq_one_letter_code
_entity_poly.pdbx_strand_id
1 'polypeptide(L)'
;MERKRIYFFVGTTAELIKLAPIIREFKKRKIKFKFITSGQTRVLFEDLSGYIGNIKVDIAFKEKGKKSSVLLFSVWALRTFFTALISLGKEFKGLNKENSYFIIHGDTVSSLIGAFLAKIYGLKLVHVESGLRSFNFLEPFPEEICRYCIIHIADILFAPTEWALGNLKGLPGEKICTGENTLIETCWWAIKAGARLGDISKSKKYYILTMHRQEHILFRKEWTKNILRYVIKNTNKNLEGILVAHHLTASFLQNFDPQKQANSKITVLSRLPYLKFMKLMNNAEFIATDGCTNQEEAYYMGLPLLALRN
;
A
#
# COMPACT_ATOMS: atom_id res chain seq x y z
N MET A 1 -17.62 29.75 16.13
CA MET A 1 -16.87 28.49 16.40
C MET A 1 -16.04 28.15 15.16
N GLU A 2 -14.72 28.19 15.29
CA GLU A 2 -13.81 27.85 14.18
C GLU A 2 -13.95 26.38 13.81
N ARG A 3 -14.10 26.08 12.52
CA ARG A 3 -14.31 24.72 12.02
C ARG A 3 -13.00 23.90 12.09
N LYS A 4 -12.90 22.97 13.05
CA LYS A 4 -11.90 21.91 13.02
C LYS A 4 -12.26 20.87 11.97
N ARG A 5 -11.29 20.43 11.16
CA ARG A 5 -11.53 19.38 10.18
C ARG A 5 -10.35 18.40 10.08
N ILE A 6 -10.70 17.16 9.78
CA ILE A 6 -9.73 16.09 9.54
C ILE A 6 -9.92 15.60 8.12
N TYR A 7 -8.81 15.47 7.40
CA TYR A 7 -8.77 14.99 6.03
C TYR A 7 -7.88 13.76 5.94
N PHE A 8 -8.36 12.73 5.28
CA PHE A 8 -7.53 11.62 4.80
C PHE A 8 -7.23 11.84 3.34
N PHE A 9 -5.95 11.77 2.96
CA PHE A 9 -5.51 11.87 1.58
C PHE A 9 -4.83 10.56 1.19
N VAL A 10 -5.44 9.82 0.25
CA VAL A 10 -5.08 8.45 -0.08
C VAL A 10 -4.91 8.28 -1.59
N GLY A 11 -3.85 7.61 -2.00
CA GLY A 11 -3.53 7.37 -3.41
C GLY A 11 -3.70 5.94 -3.85
N THR A 12 -3.66 4.98 -2.92
CA THR A 12 -3.62 3.56 -3.23
C THR A 12 -4.48 2.73 -2.29
N THR A 13 -4.87 1.52 -2.72
CA THR A 13 -5.56 0.56 -1.85
C THR A 13 -4.67 0.08 -0.70
N ALA A 14 -3.35 0.00 -0.90
CA ALA A 14 -2.42 -0.39 0.17
C ALA A 14 -2.43 0.62 1.33
N GLU A 15 -2.43 1.93 1.02
CA GLU A 15 -2.60 2.97 2.04
C GLU A 15 -3.94 2.86 2.76
N LEU A 16 -5.03 2.60 2.01
CA LEU A 16 -6.36 2.42 2.61
C LEU A 16 -6.39 1.24 3.58
N ILE A 17 -5.76 0.10 3.22
CA ILE A 17 -5.67 -1.09 4.07
C ILE A 17 -5.00 -0.75 5.41
N LYS A 18 -3.89 -0.01 5.36
CA LYS A 18 -3.14 0.39 6.55
C LYS A 18 -3.82 1.51 7.36
N LEU A 19 -4.60 2.37 6.72
CA LEU A 19 -5.40 3.40 7.39
C LEU A 19 -6.75 2.90 7.91
N ALA A 20 -7.19 1.73 7.47
CA ALA A 20 -8.51 1.20 7.81
C ALA A 20 -8.78 1.09 9.33
N PRO A 21 -7.84 0.67 10.18
CA PRO A 21 -8.04 0.66 11.65
C PRO A 21 -8.30 2.06 12.21
N ILE A 22 -7.56 3.06 11.75
CA ILE A 22 -7.72 4.46 12.17
C ILE A 22 -9.09 4.98 11.75
N ILE A 23 -9.48 4.73 10.49
CA ILE A 23 -10.80 5.13 9.96
C ILE A 23 -11.93 4.48 10.76
N ARG A 24 -11.77 3.19 11.09
CA ARG A 24 -12.74 2.44 11.91
C ARG A 24 -12.89 3.07 13.29
N GLU A 25 -11.79 3.40 13.95
CA GLU A 25 -11.81 4.01 15.27
C GLU A 25 -12.41 5.43 15.23
N PHE A 26 -12.14 6.21 14.18
CA PHE A 26 -12.78 7.51 13.97
C PHE A 26 -14.29 7.39 13.84
N LYS A 27 -14.78 6.40 13.09
CA LYS A 27 -16.21 6.14 12.95
C LYS A 27 -16.83 5.69 14.27
N LYS A 28 -16.18 4.80 15.01
CA LYS A 28 -16.62 4.34 16.33
C LYS A 28 -16.76 5.49 17.32
N ARG A 29 -15.80 6.41 17.31
CA ARG A 29 -15.81 7.62 18.15
C ARG A 29 -16.66 8.76 17.58
N LYS A 30 -17.33 8.55 16.44
CA LYS A 30 -18.13 9.56 15.74
C LYS A 30 -17.32 10.83 15.37
N ILE A 31 -16.01 10.69 15.18
CA ILE A 31 -15.14 11.77 14.70
C ILE A 31 -15.39 11.99 13.21
N LYS A 32 -15.78 13.21 12.85
CA LYS A 32 -16.06 13.58 11.45
C LYS A 32 -14.75 13.81 10.70
N PHE A 33 -14.66 13.28 9.50
CA PHE A 33 -13.53 13.48 8.59
C PHE A 33 -14.03 13.60 7.14
N LYS A 34 -13.18 14.10 6.28
CA LYS A 34 -13.34 14.08 4.83
C LYS A 34 -12.31 13.18 4.18
N PHE A 35 -12.70 12.54 3.09
CA PHE A 35 -11.84 11.60 2.38
C PHE A 35 -11.51 12.11 0.98
N ILE A 36 -10.22 12.20 0.67
CA ILE A 36 -9.69 12.70 -0.59
C ILE A 36 -8.89 11.59 -1.25
N THR A 37 -9.15 11.33 -2.54
CA THR A 37 -8.34 10.40 -3.33
C THR A 37 -7.51 11.15 -4.36
N SER A 38 -6.21 10.85 -4.42
CA SER A 38 -5.27 11.48 -5.36
C SER A 38 -5.38 10.96 -6.79
N GLY A 39 -5.93 9.75 -6.97
CA GLY A 39 -5.97 9.08 -8.26
C GLY A 39 -4.64 8.46 -8.69
N GLN A 40 -3.67 8.19 -7.80
CA GLN A 40 -2.46 7.44 -8.14
C GLN A 40 -2.78 6.07 -8.68
N THR A 41 -3.68 5.36 -7.98
CA THR A 41 -4.36 4.15 -8.46
C THR A 41 -5.83 4.22 -8.05
N ARG A 42 -6.67 3.36 -8.64
CA ARG A 42 -8.03 3.18 -8.14
C ARG A 42 -7.99 2.61 -6.73
N VAL A 43 -8.60 3.31 -5.79
CA VAL A 43 -8.72 2.85 -4.40
C VAL A 43 -9.97 1.97 -4.28
N LEU A 44 -9.79 0.72 -3.84
CA LEU A 44 -10.85 -0.29 -3.80
C LEU A 44 -11.48 -0.35 -2.39
N PHE A 45 -12.41 0.55 -2.13
CA PHE A 45 -13.13 0.64 -0.85
C PHE A 45 -13.99 -0.61 -0.57
N GLU A 46 -14.48 -1.23 -1.64
CA GLU A 46 -15.26 -2.47 -1.58
C GLU A 46 -14.53 -3.62 -0.89
N ASP A 47 -13.20 -3.69 -1.02
CA ASP A 47 -12.37 -4.71 -0.38
C ASP A 47 -12.40 -4.63 1.16
N LEU A 48 -12.72 -3.46 1.72
CA LEU A 48 -12.69 -3.20 3.16
C LEU A 48 -14.05 -2.76 3.72
N SER A 49 -15.11 -2.78 2.90
CA SER A 49 -16.44 -2.32 3.30
C SER A 49 -16.99 -3.05 4.53
N GLY A 50 -16.68 -4.32 4.70
CA GLY A 50 -17.03 -5.10 5.90
C GLY A 50 -16.29 -4.67 7.16
N TYR A 51 -15.17 -3.96 7.05
CA TYR A 51 -14.34 -3.49 8.18
C TYR A 51 -14.61 -2.05 8.56
N ILE A 52 -14.61 -1.17 7.57
CA ILE A 52 -14.73 0.27 7.78
C ILE A 52 -16.10 0.82 7.39
N GLY A 53 -17.01 -0.04 6.87
CA GLY A 53 -18.28 0.38 6.30
C GLY A 53 -18.10 1.21 5.04
N ASN A 54 -19.19 1.76 4.52
CA ASN A 54 -19.13 2.62 3.34
C ASN A 54 -18.38 3.93 3.63
N ILE A 55 -17.43 4.26 2.77
CA ILE A 55 -16.68 5.52 2.78
C ILE A 55 -17.18 6.37 1.63
N LYS A 56 -17.62 7.59 1.96
CA LYS A 56 -17.89 8.62 0.96
C LYS A 56 -16.57 9.32 0.62
N VAL A 57 -16.19 9.29 -0.65
CA VAL A 57 -15.10 10.13 -1.15
C VAL A 57 -15.65 11.54 -1.36
N ASP A 58 -15.11 12.50 -0.63
CA ASP A 58 -15.58 13.90 -0.71
C ASP A 58 -14.94 14.63 -1.89
N ILE A 59 -13.67 14.33 -2.18
CA ILE A 59 -12.92 14.91 -3.30
C ILE A 59 -12.11 13.81 -3.98
N ALA A 60 -12.29 13.66 -5.28
CA ALA A 60 -11.54 12.69 -6.09
C ALA A 60 -10.80 13.41 -7.21
N PHE A 61 -9.48 13.19 -7.29
CA PHE A 61 -8.69 13.63 -8.42
C PHE A 61 -8.62 12.55 -9.50
N LYS A 62 -8.34 12.97 -10.74
CA LYS A 62 -8.37 12.07 -11.90
C LYS A 62 -7.31 10.98 -11.75
N GLU A 63 -7.75 9.74 -11.94
CA GLU A 63 -6.85 8.58 -11.88
C GLU A 63 -5.74 8.65 -12.94
N LYS A 64 -4.58 8.16 -12.56
CA LYS A 64 -3.49 7.86 -13.49
C LYS A 64 -3.96 6.77 -14.46
N GLY A 65 -3.80 7.00 -15.75
CA GLY A 65 -4.13 6.00 -16.76
C GLY A 65 -3.36 4.69 -16.60
N LYS A 66 -3.86 3.61 -17.18
CA LYS A 66 -3.26 2.26 -17.08
C LYS A 66 -1.86 2.13 -17.68
N LYS A 67 -1.49 3.00 -18.65
CA LYS A 67 -0.14 3.00 -19.23
C LYS A 67 0.85 3.55 -18.22
N SER A 68 1.85 2.76 -17.87
CA SER A 68 2.91 3.16 -16.95
C SER A 68 4.21 3.47 -17.70
N SER A 69 4.56 4.74 -17.75
CA SER A 69 5.93 5.19 -18.02
C SER A 69 6.28 6.23 -16.96
N VAL A 70 7.56 6.39 -16.69
CA VAL A 70 8.04 7.40 -15.73
C VAL A 70 7.54 8.79 -16.10
N LEU A 71 7.59 9.14 -17.40
CA LEU A 71 7.10 10.42 -17.90
C LEU A 71 5.60 10.63 -17.62
N LEU A 72 4.76 9.64 -17.95
CA LEU A 72 3.30 9.73 -17.71
C LEU A 72 2.98 9.79 -16.21
N PHE A 73 3.77 9.12 -15.39
CA PHE A 73 3.64 9.18 -13.95
C PHE A 73 3.99 10.58 -13.42
N SER A 74 5.09 11.18 -13.88
CA SER A 74 5.48 12.54 -13.52
C SER A 74 4.46 13.58 -13.97
N VAL A 75 3.93 13.46 -15.18
CA VAL A 75 2.86 14.33 -15.69
C VAL A 75 1.60 14.22 -14.84
N TRP A 76 1.22 12.99 -14.46
CA TRP A 76 0.10 12.77 -13.55
C TRP A 76 0.35 13.45 -12.19
N ALA A 77 1.54 13.29 -11.61
CA ALA A 77 1.89 13.84 -10.30
C ALA A 77 1.81 15.37 -10.31
N LEU A 78 2.43 16.03 -11.30
CA LEU A 78 2.39 17.48 -11.45
C LEU A 78 0.97 17.99 -11.66
N ARG A 79 0.23 17.37 -12.58
CA ARG A 79 -1.17 17.72 -12.83
C ARG A 79 -2.03 17.58 -11.56
N THR A 80 -1.88 16.48 -10.84
CA THR A 80 -2.62 16.23 -9.60
C THR A 80 -2.28 17.27 -8.55
N PHE A 81 -0.99 17.60 -8.39
CA PHE A 81 -0.55 18.63 -7.46
C PHE A 81 -1.20 19.98 -7.76
N PHE A 82 -1.09 20.50 -9.00
CA PHE A 82 -1.67 21.80 -9.36
C PHE A 82 -3.20 21.81 -9.31
N THR A 83 -3.85 20.73 -9.77
CA THR A 83 -5.32 20.64 -9.69
C THR A 83 -5.78 20.61 -8.24
N ALA A 84 -5.08 19.86 -7.37
CA ALA A 84 -5.39 19.80 -5.95
C ALA A 84 -5.10 21.13 -5.26
N LEU A 85 -4.02 21.82 -5.63
CA LEU A 85 -3.69 23.15 -5.10
C LEU A 85 -4.84 24.13 -5.33
N ILE A 86 -5.43 24.14 -6.52
CA ILE A 86 -6.56 25.04 -6.83
C ILE A 86 -7.85 24.59 -6.11
N SER A 87 -8.17 23.30 -6.21
CA SER A 87 -9.46 22.78 -5.70
C SER A 87 -9.52 22.79 -4.16
N LEU A 88 -8.43 22.40 -3.49
CA LEU A 88 -8.37 22.35 -2.03
C LEU A 88 -8.29 23.73 -1.40
N GLY A 89 -7.76 24.73 -2.12
CA GLY A 89 -7.78 26.12 -1.66
C GLY A 89 -9.18 26.63 -1.35
N LYS A 90 -10.17 26.23 -2.14
CA LYS A 90 -11.59 26.55 -1.89
C LYS A 90 -12.13 25.81 -0.68
N GLU A 91 -11.78 24.54 -0.52
CA GLU A 91 -12.21 23.69 0.60
C GLU A 91 -11.62 24.15 1.94
N PHE A 92 -10.37 24.63 1.93
CA PHE A 92 -9.66 25.07 3.13
C PHE A 92 -9.87 26.53 3.50
N LYS A 93 -10.63 27.28 2.69
CA LYS A 93 -10.99 28.66 3.01
C LYS A 93 -11.84 28.72 4.28
N GLY A 94 -11.42 29.55 5.25
CA GLY A 94 -12.13 29.74 6.51
C GLY A 94 -12.00 28.59 7.52
N LEU A 95 -11.01 27.69 7.33
CA LEU A 95 -10.67 26.69 8.35
C LEU A 95 -9.76 27.28 9.42
N ASN A 96 -9.96 26.82 10.67
CA ASN A 96 -8.93 26.94 11.69
C ASN A 96 -7.79 25.96 11.35
N LYS A 97 -6.70 26.49 10.80
CA LYS A 97 -5.59 25.72 10.28
C LYS A 97 -4.81 24.99 11.38
N GLU A 98 -4.64 25.63 12.53
CA GLU A 98 -3.92 25.05 13.68
C GLU A 98 -4.62 23.81 14.28
N ASN A 99 -5.93 23.74 14.12
CA ASN A 99 -6.78 22.66 14.64
C ASN A 99 -7.36 21.77 13.53
N SER A 100 -6.83 21.85 12.30
CA SER A 100 -7.22 21.00 11.18
C SER A 100 -6.07 20.10 10.76
N TYR A 101 -6.36 18.81 10.60
CA TYR A 101 -5.36 17.78 10.39
C TYR A 101 -5.48 17.18 8.99
N PHE A 102 -4.34 16.98 8.36
CA PHE A 102 -4.23 16.35 7.05
C PHE A 102 -3.42 15.06 7.18
N ILE A 103 -4.09 13.91 7.09
CA ILE A 103 -3.53 12.60 7.37
C ILE A 103 -3.11 11.95 6.06
N ILE A 104 -1.86 11.59 5.97
CA ILE A 104 -1.25 10.81 4.88
C ILE A 104 -0.63 9.53 5.43
N HIS A 105 -0.35 8.59 4.56
CA HIS A 105 0.24 7.31 4.94
C HIS A 105 1.42 6.95 4.05
N GLY A 106 2.50 6.45 4.68
CA GLY A 106 3.62 5.81 4.00
C GLY A 106 4.41 6.76 3.10
N ASP A 107 4.77 6.26 1.91
CA ASP A 107 5.86 6.76 1.10
C ASP A 107 5.53 6.94 -0.38
N THR A 108 4.26 6.96 -0.72
CA THR A 108 3.87 7.13 -2.12
C THR A 108 4.07 8.56 -2.60
N VAL A 109 4.13 8.75 -3.92
CA VAL A 109 4.13 10.10 -4.51
C VAL A 109 2.83 10.85 -4.15
N SER A 110 1.71 10.14 -4.00
CA SER A 110 0.48 10.72 -3.44
C SER A 110 0.71 11.31 -2.06
N SER A 111 1.32 10.55 -1.16
CA SER A 111 1.60 11.01 0.20
C SER A 111 2.49 12.25 0.19
N LEU A 112 3.50 12.29 -0.68
CA LEU A 112 4.35 13.47 -0.85
C LEU A 112 3.55 14.68 -1.37
N ILE A 113 2.67 14.49 -2.36
CA ILE A 113 1.76 15.54 -2.85
C ILE A 113 0.89 16.04 -1.69
N GLY A 114 0.27 15.14 -0.94
CA GLY A 114 -0.55 15.47 0.22
C GLY A 114 0.21 16.25 1.28
N ALA A 115 1.46 15.88 1.55
CA ALA A 115 2.34 16.56 2.49
C ALA A 115 2.59 18.01 2.09
N PHE A 116 2.97 18.25 0.84
CA PHE A 116 3.18 19.62 0.35
C PHE A 116 1.89 20.44 0.39
N LEU A 117 0.76 19.88 -0.03
CA LEU A 117 -0.52 20.57 0.02
C LEU A 117 -0.90 20.95 1.46
N ALA A 118 -0.73 20.06 2.43
CA ALA A 118 -0.99 20.36 3.83
C ALA A 118 -0.15 21.55 4.32
N LYS A 119 1.15 21.56 4.01
CA LYS A 119 2.06 22.64 4.44
C LYS A 119 1.78 23.95 3.73
N ILE A 120 1.50 23.96 2.43
CA ILE A 120 1.13 25.17 1.68
C ILE A 120 -0.12 25.83 2.28
N TYR A 121 -1.10 25.02 2.69
CA TYR A 121 -2.32 25.53 3.30
C TYR A 121 -2.24 25.73 4.82
N GLY A 122 -1.12 25.42 5.45
CA GLY A 122 -0.88 25.60 6.88
C GLY A 122 -1.70 24.63 7.76
N LEU A 123 -2.10 23.48 7.23
CA LEU A 123 -2.75 22.42 8.00
C LEU A 123 -1.72 21.59 8.75
N LYS A 124 -2.08 21.03 9.91
CA LYS A 124 -1.22 20.08 10.62
C LYS A 124 -1.09 18.79 9.83
N LEU A 125 0.11 18.50 9.36
CA LEU A 125 0.43 17.29 8.62
C LEU A 125 0.67 16.13 9.56
N VAL A 126 -0.15 15.08 9.44
CA VAL A 126 -0.03 13.83 10.19
C VAL A 126 0.48 12.74 9.26
N HIS A 127 1.63 12.18 9.55
CA HIS A 127 2.24 11.11 8.78
C HIS A 127 2.16 9.78 9.52
N VAL A 128 1.37 8.86 9.00
CA VAL A 128 1.25 7.49 9.50
C VAL A 128 2.27 6.59 8.80
N GLU A 129 2.90 5.68 9.52
CA GLU A 129 4.00 4.82 9.05
C GLU A 129 5.28 5.62 8.78
N SER A 130 5.62 6.49 9.72
CA SER A 130 6.80 7.34 9.65
C SER A 130 8.08 6.62 10.09
N GLY A 131 9.23 7.06 9.57
CA GLY A 131 10.54 6.63 10.03
C GLY A 131 11.05 5.31 9.47
N LEU A 132 10.29 4.64 8.62
CA LEU A 132 10.81 3.52 7.84
C LEU A 132 11.79 4.05 6.79
N ARG A 133 13.05 3.58 6.82
CA ARG A 133 14.11 4.06 5.95
C ARG A 133 14.88 2.91 5.31
N SER A 134 15.28 3.08 4.06
CA SER A 134 16.26 2.20 3.40
C SER A 134 17.67 2.80 3.41
N PHE A 135 17.78 4.11 3.65
CA PHE A 135 19.03 4.89 3.56
C PHE A 135 19.68 4.86 2.17
N ASN A 136 18.94 4.41 1.16
CA ASN A 136 19.36 4.42 -0.23
C ASN A 136 18.29 5.09 -1.09
N PHE A 137 18.53 6.32 -1.54
CA PHE A 137 17.55 7.11 -2.32
C PHE A 137 17.14 6.47 -3.65
N LEU A 138 17.90 5.49 -4.13
CA LEU A 138 17.61 4.78 -5.36
C LEU A 138 16.84 3.47 -5.13
N GLU A 139 16.71 3.02 -3.86
CA GLU A 139 16.08 1.72 -3.56
C GLU A 139 15.35 1.73 -2.20
N PRO A 140 14.00 1.67 -2.22
CA PRO A 140 13.11 1.73 -3.38
C PRO A 140 12.98 3.16 -3.94
N PHE A 141 12.86 3.28 -5.25
CA PHE A 141 12.67 4.57 -5.92
C PHE A 141 11.22 4.65 -6.48
N PRO A 142 10.51 5.77 -6.27
CA PRO A 142 10.90 7.04 -5.59
C PRO A 142 10.56 7.08 -4.08
N GLU A 143 10.17 5.94 -3.49
CA GLU A 143 9.57 5.84 -2.15
C GLU A 143 10.50 6.40 -1.06
N GLU A 144 11.81 6.10 -1.11
CA GLU A 144 12.74 6.60 -0.09
C GLU A 144 12.92 8.12 -0.14
N ILE A 145 12.83 8.71 -1.32
CA ILE A 145 12.82 10.17 -1.48
C ILE A 145 11.55 10.76 -0.86
N CYS A 146 10.40 10.12 -1.11
CA CYS A 146 9.13 10.55 -0.52
C CYS A 146 9.19 10.48 1.01
N ARG A 147 9.68 9.37 1.58
CA ARG A 147 9.88 9.20 3.02
C ARG A 147 10.72 10.32 3.59
N TYR A 148 11.90 10.54 2.98
CA TYR A 148 12.84 11.56 3.41
C TYR A 148 12.20 12.95 3.44
N CYS A 149 11.53 13.36 2.38
CA CYS A 149 10.89 14.66 2.31
C CYS A 149 9.77 14.80 3.35
N ILE A 150 8.91 13.79 3.48
CA ILE A 150 7.74 13.86 4.36
C ILE A 150 8.14 13.96 5.83
N ILE A 151 9.11 13.16 6.30
CA ILE A 151 9.52 13.16 7.71
C ILE A 151 10.15 14.48 8.16
N HIS A 152 10.68 15.29 7.24
CA HIS A 152 11.26 16.60 7.55
C HIS A 152 10.22 17.72 7.66
N ILE A 153 9.00 17.51 7.17
CA ILE A 153 7.96 18.55 7.15
C ILE A 153 6.71 18.18 7.93
N ALA A 154 6.57 16.92 8.37
CA ALA A 154 5.39 16.48 9.12
C ALA A 154 5.37 17.07 10.54
N ASP A 155 4.16 17.43 11.00
CA ASP A 155 3.95 17.99 12.35
C ASP A 155 3.74 16.88 13.39
N ILE A 156 3.16 15.75 12.99
CA ILE A 156 2.95 14.56 13.83
C ILE A 156 3.38 13.32 13.05
N LEU A 157 4.27 12.52 13.64
CA LEU A 157 4.89 11.36 13.02
C LEU A 157 4.58 10.10 13.85
N PHE A 158 3.77 9.21 13.30
CA PHE A 158 3.48 7.90 13.90
C PHE A 158 4.46 6.85 13.37
N ALA A 159 5.40 6.44 14.21
CA ALA A 159 6.41 5.42 13.90
C ALA A 159 5.90 4.02 14.30
N PRO A 160 5.92 3.01 13.41
CA PRO A 160 5.40 1.69 13.71
C PRO A 160 6.26 0.89 14.70
N THR A 161 7.52 1.22 14.86
CA THR A 161 8.47 0.51 15.73
C THR A 161 9.45 1.47 16.39
N GLU A 162 10.13 1.01 17.45
CA GLU A 162 11.22 1.76 18.11
C GLU A 162 12.38 2.06 17.14
N TRP A 163 12.67 1.14 16.23
CA TRP A 163 13.68 1.37 15.18
C TRP A 163 13.28 2.53 14.26
N ALA A 164 12.02 2.55 13.82
CA ALA A 164 11.50 3.64 12.99
C ALA A 164 11.47 4.96 13.76
N LEU A 165 11.10 4.93 15.05
CA LEU A 165 11.15 6.10 15.93
C LEU A 165 12.60 6.64 16.07
N GLY A 166 13.58 5.74 16.19
CA GLY A 166 14.99 6.09 16.23
C GLY A 166 15.46 6.88 15.02
N ASN A 167 14.95 6.52 13.82
CA ASN A 167 15.27 7.21 12.56
C ASN A 167 14.68 8.64 12.47
N LEU A 168 13.75 9.00 13.35
CA LEU A 168 13.14 10.32 13.43
C LEU A 168 13.83 11.24 14.45
N LYS A 169 14.82 10.74 15.19
CA LYS A 169 15.52 11.51 16.22
C LYS A 169 16.18 12.75 15.60
N GLY A 170 15.99 13.89 16.26
CA GLY A 170 16.52 15.19 15.79
C GLY A 170 15.67 15.89 14.70
N LEU A 171 14.68 15.22 14.11
CA LEU A 171 13.78 15.85 13.13
C LEU A 171 12.68 16.68 13.83
N PRO A 172 12.06 17.63 13.13
CA PRO A 172 10.92 18.39 13.66
C PRO A 172 9.68 17.52 13.88
N GLY A 173 8.65 18.07 14.52
CA GLY A 173 7.37 17.40 14.75
C GLY A 173 7.33 16.51 15.98
N GLU A 174 6.10 16.22 16.43
CA GLU A 174 5.79 15.29 17.49
C GLU A 174 5.95 13.85 16.99
N LYS A 175 6.64 13.00 17.75
CA LYS A 175 6.94 11.62 17.37
C LYS A 175 6.27 10.67 18.35
N ILE A 176 5.51 9.72 17.80
CA ILE A 176 4.74 8.75 18.57
C ILE A 176 5.06 7.35 18.06
N CYS A 177 5.57 6.48 18.92
CA CYS A 177 5.71 5.06 18.59
C CYS A 177 4.36 4.38 18.79
N THR A 178 3.89 3.65 17.76
CA THR A 178 2.66 2.86 17.82
C THR A 178 2.92 1.43 18.28
N GLY A 179 4.19 1.01 18.34
CA GLY A 179 4.62 -0.35 18.67
C GLY A 179 4.53 -1.32 17.49
N GLU A 180 3.50 -1.19 16.67
CA GLU A 180 3.25 -2.02 15.50
C GLU A 180 2.68 -1.18 14.35
N ASN A 181 2.75 -1.72 13.13
CA ASN A 181 2.08 -1.15 11.98
C ASN A 181 0.57 -1.39 12.08
N THR A 182 -0.23 -0.39 11.76
CA THR A 182 -1.70 -0.50 11.74
C THR A 182 -2.23 -1.62 10.82
N LEU A 183 -1.41 -2.09 9.88
CA LEU A 183 -1.70 -3.24 9.03
C LEU A 183 -2.09 -4.50 9.83
N ILE A 184 -1.49 -4.71 11.02
CA ILE A 184 -1.74 -5.90 11.86
C ILE A 184 -3.22 -6.07 12.20
N GLU A 185 -3.90 -4.98 12.54
CA GLU A 185 -5.33 -5.03 12.90
C GLU A 185 -6.20 -5.38 11.68
N THR A 186 -5.85 -4.85 10.51
CA THR A 186 -6.57 -5.17 9.27
C THR A 186 -6.34 -6.63 8.85
N CYS A 187 -5.11 -7.14 9.02
CA CYS A 187 -4.79 -8.56 8.80
C CYS A 187 -5.63 -9.47 9.70
N TRP A 188 -5.64 -9.20 11.00
CA TRP A 188 -6.41 -10.02 11.95
C TRP A 188 -7.91 -9.98 11.70
N TRP A 189 -8.43 -8.81 11.34
CA TRP A 189 -9.80 -8.71 10.93
C TRP A 189 -10.07 -9.58 9.68
N ALA A 190 -9.23 -9.48 8.66
CA ALA A 190 -9.43 -10.21 7.41
C ALA A 190 -9.38 -11.73 7.61
N ILE A 191 -8.49 -12.21 8.48
CA ILE A 191 -8.40 -13.64 8.85
C ILE A 191 -9.70 -14.09 9.56
N LYS A 192 -10.17 -13.31 10.54
CA LYS A 192 -11.36 -13.62 11.33
C LYS A 192 -12.65 -13.52 10.51
N ALA A 193 -12.76 -12.53 9.64
CA ALA A 193 -13.93 -12.33 8.80
C ALA A 193 -14.19 -13.52 7.88
N GLY A 194 -13.13 -14.21 7.49
CA GLY A 194 -13.17 -15.40 6.64
C GLY A 194 -13.73 -15.10 5.25
N ALA A 195 -13.15 -15.66 4.23
CA ALA A 195 -13.69 -15.61 2.87
C ALA A 195 -13.80 -17.03 2.32
N ARG A 196 -14.78 -17.28 1.47
CA ARG A 196 -14.84 -18.54 0.73
C ARG A 196 -13.87 -18.41 -0.45
N LEU A 197 -12.92 -19.35 -0.53
CA LEU A 197 -11.97 -19.41 -1.66
C LEU A 197 -12.62 -20.01 -2.92
N GLY A 198 -13.72 -20.78 -2.77
CA GLY A 198 -14.30 -21.54 -3.87
C GLY A 198 -13.27 -22.54 -4.43
N ASP A 199 -13.25 -22.66 -5.76
CA ASP A 199 -12.32 -23.56 -6.47
C ASP A 199 -10.96 -22.90 -6.79
N ILE A 200 -10.50 -21.93 -5.98
CA ILE A 200 -9.26 -21.21 -6.22
C ILE A 200 -8.05 -22.15 -6.16
N SER A 201 -8.06 -23.09 -5.21
CA SER A 201 -7.05 -24.16 -5.16
C SER A 201 -7.75 -25.52 -5.14
N LYS A 202 -7.40 -26.36 -6.10
CA LYS A 202 -7.82 -27.77 -6.14
C LYS A 202 -6.93 -28.66 -5.25
N SER A 203 -5.77 -28.15 -4.88
CA SER A 203 -4.80 -28.83 -4.01
C SER A 203 -5.01 -28.42 -2.55
N LYS A 204 -4.85 -29.37 -1.62
CA LYS A 204 -4.84 -29.06 -0.19
C LYS A 204 -3.57 -28.36 0.28
N LYS A 205 -2.48 -28.48 -0.49
CA LYS A 205 -1.17 -27.89 -0.21
C LYS A 205 -0.69 -27.04 -1.36
N TYR A 206 -0.43 -25.78 -1.09
CA TYR A 206 0.02 -24.84 -2.11
C TYR A 206 0.92 -23.74 -1.52
N TYR A 207 1.66 -23.09 -2.39
CA TYR A 207 2.42 -21.89 -2.09
C TYR A 207 1.96 -20.75 -2.97
N ILE A 208 2.21 -19.53 -2.53
CA ILE A 208 1.81 -18.31 -3.25
C ILE A 208 3.03 -17.66 -3.88
N LEU A 209 2.87 -17.19 -5.12
CA LEU A 209 3.82 -16.35 -5.83
C LEU A 209 3.18 -14.99 -6.11
N THR A 210 3.83 -13.91 -5.70
CA THR A 210 3.46 -12.56 -6.11
C THR A 210 4.69 -11.75 -6.47
N MET A 211 4.67 -11.11 -7.63
CA MET A 211 5.70 -10.15 -8.06
C MET A 211 5.01 -8.96 -8.70
N HIS A 212 5.21 -7.78 -8.14
CA HIS A 212 4.55 -6.58 -8.61
C HIS A 212 5.39 -5.29 -8.51
N ARG A 213 6.65 -5.39 -8.07
CA ARG A 213 7.55 -4.25 -8.07
C ARG A 213 7.86 -3.82 -9.51
N GLN A 214 7.77 -2.51 -9.74
CA GLN A 214 7.99 -1.94 -11.08
C GLN A 214 9.42 -2.19 -11.57
N GLU A 215 10.40 -2.06 -10.69
CA GLU A 215 11.81 -2.31 -11.01
C GLU A 215 12.05 -3.73 -11.50
N HIS A 216 11.39 -4.72 -10.91
CA HIS A 216 11.51 -6.12 -11.33
C HIS A 216 10.79 -6.39 -12.65
N ILE A 217 9.57 -5.92 -12.78
CA ILE A 217 8.69 -6.21 -13.93
C ILE A 217 9.10 -5.40 -15.17
N LEU A 218 9.55 -4.16 -15.01
CA LEU A 218 9.83 -3.27 -16.14
C LEU A 218 11.31 -3.26 -16.53
N PHE A 219 12.21 -3.23 -15.54
CA PHE A 219 13.63 -3.00 -15.79
C PHE A 219 14.49 -4.26 -15.66
N ARG A 220 14.09 -5.25 -14.83
CA ARG A 220 14.86 -6.48 -14.60
C ARG A 220 14.10 -7.73 -15.08
N LYS A 221 13.51 -7.69 -16.27
CA LYS A 221 12.62 -8.75 -16.79
C LYS A 221 13.26 -10.14 -16.81
N GLU A 222 14.50 -10.25 -17.26
CA GLU A 222 15.19 -11.56 -17.33
C GLU A 222 15.51 -12.09 -15.93
N TRP A 223 15.96 -11.23 -15.02
CA TRP A 223 16.13 -11.61 -13.62
C TRP A 223 14.81 -12.12 -13.02
N THR A 224 13.71 -11.41 -13.26
CA THR A 224 12.37 -11.79 -12.79
C THR A 224 11.95 -13.16 -13.32
N LYS A 225 12.17 -13.42 -14.61
CA LYS A 225 11.90 -14.75 -15.23
C LYS A 225 12.75 -15.84 -14.56
N ASN A 226 14.02 -15.57 -14.35
CA ASN A 226 14.96 -16.54 -13.77
C ASN A 226 14.60 -16.87 -12.33
N ILE A 227 14.27 -15.87 -11.50
CA ILE A 227 13.80 -16.07 -10.13
C ILE A 227 12.51 -16.89 -10.09
N LEU A 228 11.51 -16.54 -10.92
CA LEU A 228 10.27 -17.32 -10.99
C LEU A 228 10.53 -18.76 -11.42
N ARG A 229 11.36 -18.98 -12.46
CA ARG A 229 11.77 -20.33 -12.87
C ARG A 229 12.46 -21.09 -11.74
N TYR A 230 13.37 -20.42 -11.03
CA TYR A 230 14.08 -21.03 -9.91
C TYR A 230 13.15 -21.48 -8.80
N VAL A 231 12.24 -20.61 -8.35
CA VAL A 231 11.26 -20.95 -7.32
C VAL A 231 10.37 -22.10 -7.78
N ILE A 232 9.81 -22.02 -8.99
CA ILE A 232 8.93 -23.04 -9.56
C ILE A 232 9.65 -24.40 -9.67
N LYS A 233 10.89 -24.40 -10.16
CA LYS A 233 11.66 -25.63 -10.39
C LYS A 233 12.11 -26.31 -9.09
N ASN A 234 12.46 -25.53 -8.06
CA ASN A 234 13.02 -26.04 -6.81
C ASN A 234 11.98 -26.22 -5.70
N THR A 235 10.71 -25.87 -5.94
CA THR A 235 9.63 -26.16 -5.00
C THR A 235 9.18 -27.63 -5.13
N ASN A 236 8.77 -28.21 -4.01
CA ASN A 236 8.27 -29.58 -3.96
C ASN A 236 7.13 -29.79 -4.95
N LYS A 237 7.24 -30.79 -5.84
CA LYS A 237 6.26 -31.12 -6.89
C LYS A 237 4.87 -31.49 -6.36
N ASN A 238 4.74 -31.80 -5.07
CA ASN A 238 3.47 -32.07 -4.41
C ASN A 238 2.72 -30.79 -3.99
N LEU A 239 3.38 -29.62 -4.11
CA LEU A 239 2.76 -28.34 -3.85
C LEU A 239 2.27 -27.70 -5.15
N GLU A 240 1.05 -27.20 -5.14
CA GLU A 240 0.55 -26.36 -6.22
C GLU A 240 1.07 -24.93 -6.05
N GLY A 241 1.59 -24.33 -7.11
CA GLY A 241 1.94 -22.90 -7.13
C GLY A 241 0.74 -22.06 -7.51
N ILE A 242 0.40 -21.07 -6.71
CA ILE A 242 -0.65 -20.10 -7.03
C ILE A 242 -0.01 -18.73 -7.27
N LEU A 243 0.07 -18.34 -8.55
CA LEU A 243 0.60 -17.04 -8.94
C LEU A 243 -0.55 -16.02 -9.01
N VAL A 244 -0.54 -15.07 -8.07
CA VAL A 244 -1.53 -13.98 -8.06
C VAL A 244 -0.98 -12.80 -8.84
N ALA A 245 -1.54 -12.58 -10.03
CA ALA A 245 -1.08 -11.58 -10.97
C ALA A 245 -1.71 -10.21 -10.68
N HIS A 246 -0.88 -9.24 -10.29
CA HIS A 246 -1.22 -7.83 -10.34
C HIS A 246 -1.23 -7.34 -11.81
N HIS A 247 -1.82 -6.17 -12.10
CA HIS A 247 -1.90 -5.65 -13.47
C HIS A 247 -0.53 -5.58 -14.19
N LEU A 248 0.55 -5.25 -13.48
CA LEU A 248 1.90 -5.24 -14.04
C LEU A 248 2.39 -6.66 -14.33
N THR A 249 2.16 -7.58 -13.42
CA THR A 249 2.51 -8.99 -13.57
C THR A 249 1.75 -9.62 -14.73
N ALA A 250 0.48 -9.29 -14.92
CA ALA A 250 -0.32 -9.79 -16.03
C ALA A 250 0.30 -9.43 -17.39
N SER A 251 0.80 -8.21 -17.56
CA SER A 251 1.51 -7.78 -18.76
C SER A 251 2.83 -8.54 -18.98
N PHE A 252 3.55 -8.82 -17.89
CA PHE A 252 4.78 -9.60 -17.94
C PHE A 252 4.51 -11.07 -18.35
N LEU A 253 3.43 -11.67 -17.86
CA LEU A 253 3.03 -13.05 -18.14
C LEU A 253 2.62 -13.28 -19.60
N GLN A 254 2.32 -12.25 -20.38
CA GLN A 254 2.12 -12.38 -21.83
C GLN A 254 3.37 -12.92 -22.54
N ASN A 255 4.57 -12.66 -21.97
CA ASN A 255 5.86 -13.10 -22.51
C ASN A 255 6.55 -14.17 -21.67
N PHE A 256 5.89 -14.67 -20.63
CA PHE A 256 6.41 -15.70 -19.74
C PHE A 256 5.26 -16.57 -19.22
N ASP A 257 5.20 -17.79 -19.70
CA ASP A 257 4.21 -18.78 -19.29
C ASP A 257 4.76 -19.64 -18.12
N PRO A 258 4.33 -19.41 -16.87
CA PRO A 258 4.80 -20.18 -15.72
C PRO A 258 4.32 -21.63 -15.77
N GLN A 259 3.22 -21.95 -16.44
CA GLN A 259 2.67 -23.31 -16.55
C GLN A 259 3.57 -24.22 -17.40
N LYS A 260 4.30 -23.65 -18.37
CA LYS A 260 5.28 -24.36 -19.18
C LYS A 260 6.62 -24.59 -18.48
N GLN A 261 6.78 -24.12 -17.25
CA GLN A 261 8.03 -24.29 -16.52
C GLN A 261 7.99 -25.56 -15.65
N ALA A 262 8.94 -26.46 -15.89
CA ALA A 262 9.35 -27.56 -14.98
C ALA A 262 8.26 -28.60 -14.56
N ASN A 263 7.28 -28.94 -15.42
CA ASN A 263 6.23 -29.92 -15.08
C ASN A 263 5.51 -29.66 -13.73
N SER A 264 5.43 -28.42 -13.30
CA SER A 264 4.83 -28.03 -12.04
C SER A 264 3.39 -27.57 -12.24
N LYS A 265 2.52 -27.88 -11.28
CA LYS A 265 1.14 -27.34 -11.28
C LYS A 265 1.19 -25.89 -10.83
N ILE A 266 1.04 -24.97 -11.77
CA ILE A 266 0.90 -23.53 -11.48
C ILE A 266 -0.48 -23.06 -11.93
N THR A 267 -1.22 -22.50 -11.00
CA THR A 267 -2.48 -21.80 -11.26
C THR A 267 -2.21 -20.30 -11.27
N VAL A 268 -2.57 -19.62 -12.36
CA VAL A 268 -2.45 -18.16 -12.46
C VAL A 268 -3.81 -17.55 -12.18
N LEU A 269 -3.87 -16.68 -11.15
CA LEU A 269 -5.07 -15.95 -10.75
C LEU A 269 -4.88 -14.46 -11.05
N SER A 270 -5.95 -13.80 -11.46
CA SER A 270 -6.02 -12.34 -11.44
C SER A 270 -6.00 -11.82 -9.99
N ARG A 271 -5.83 -10.49 -9.84
CA ARG A 271 -5.90 -9.85 -8.51
C ARG A 271 -7.16 -10.31 -7.75
N LEU A 272 -6.96 -10.73 -6.53
CA LEU A 272 -8.04 -11.11 -5.63
C LEU A 272 -8.47 -9.91 -4.76
N PRO A 273 -9.76 -9.82 -4.36
CA PRO A 273 -10.18 -8.96 -3.26
C PRO A 273 -9.38 -9.26 -1.98
N TYR A 274 -9.15 -8.24 -1.16
CA TYR A 274 -8.27 -8.35 0.00
C TYR A 274 -8.60 -9.53 0.92
N LEU A 275 -9.86 -9.70 1.31
CA LEU A 275 -10.30 -10.82 2.16
C LEU A 275 -9.99 -12.19 1.55
N LYS A 276 -10.19 -12.35 0.23
CA LYS A 276 -9.87 -13.60 -0.45
C LYS A 276 -8.38 -13.87 -0.49
N PHE A 277 -7.58 -12.82 -0.73
CA PHE A 277 -6.13 -12.92 -0.73
C PHE A 277 -5.59 -13.29 0.65
N MET A 278 -6.07 -12.64 1.71
CA MET A 278 -5.68 -12.94 3.09
C MET A 278 -6.06 -14.37 3.50
N LYS A 279 -7.24 -14.84 3.08
CA LYS A 279 -7.64 -16.24 3.29
C LYS A 279 -6.76 -17.21 2.51
N LEU A 280 -6.36 -16.85 1.28
CA LEU A 280 -5.43 -17.65 0.49
C LEU A 280 -4.07 -17.71 1.21
N MET A 281 -3.54 -16.60 1.69
CA MET A 281 -2.29 -16.57 2.47
C MET A 281 -2.37 -17.41 3.74
N ASN A 282 -3.45 -17.31 4.49
CA ASN A 282 -3.62 -18.03 5.76
C ASN A 282 -3.64 -19.55 5.61
N ASN A 283 -3.88 -20.06 4.42
CA ASN A 283 -3.96 -21.51 4.14
C ASN A 283 -2.76 -21.99 3.30
N ALA A 284 -1.80 -21.12 2.98
CA ALA A 284 -0.63 -21.47 2.19
C ALA A 284 0.48 -22.08 3.05
N GLU A 285 1.33 -22.92 2.46
CA GLU A 285 2.54 -23.44 3.11
C GLU A 285 3.62 -22.36 3.23
N PHE A 286 3.73 -21.48 2.23
CA PHE A 286 4.60 -20.30 2.24
C PHE A 286 4.19 -19.30 1.15
N ILE A 287 4.74 -18.10 1.24
CA ILE A 287 4.63 -17.09 0.17
C ILE A 287 6.02 -16.68 -0.33
N ALA A 288 6.16 -16.57 -1.65
CA ALA A 288 7.32 -15.95 -2.29
C ALA A 288 6.89 -14.63 -2.93
N THR A 289 7.45 -13.52 -2.46
CA THR A 289 7.01 -12.18 -2.87
C THR A 289 8.13 -11.14 -2.88
N ASP A 290 8.01 -10.15 -3.75
CA ASP A 290 8.81 -8.93 -3.75
C ASP A 290 8.12 -7.76 -3.01
N GLY A 291 6.85 -7.89 -2.66
CA GLY A 291 6.01 -6.85 -2.07
C GLY A 291 6.22 -6.65 -0.57
N CYS A 292 6.47 -5.41 -0.12
CA CYS A 292 6.66 -5.09 1.30
C CYS A 292 5.43 -5.44 2.13
N THR A 293 4.24 -5.01 1.70
CA THR A 293 2.98 -5.25 2.44
C THR A 293 2.74 -6.75 2.63
N ASN A 294 2.99 -7.58 1.59
CA ASN A 294 2.82 -9.02 1.72
C ASN A 294 3.84 -9.66 2.66
N GLN A 295 5.04 -9.07 2.81
CA GLN A 295 6.04 -9.53 3.78
C GLN A 295 5.57 -9.23 5.21
N GLU A 296 5.04 -8.04 5.47
CA GLU A 296 4.46 -7.68 6.77
C GLU A 296 3.25 -8.56 7.10
N GLU A 297 2.35 -8.79 6.13
CA GLU A 297 1.19 -9.67 6.28
C GLU A 297 1.61 -11.11 6.62
N ALA A 298 2.60 -11.65 5.90
CA ALA A 298 3.14 -12.98 6.18
C ALA A 298 3.74 -13.07 7.59
N TYR A 299 4.49 -12.05 8.01
CA TYR A 299 5.05 -11.96 9.36
C TYR A 299 3.94 -12.01 10.43
N TYR A 300 2.89 -11.19 10.28
CA TYR A 300 1.78 -11.17 11.24
C TYR A 300 0.96 -12.46 11.28
N MET A 301 1.00 -13.24 10.20
CA MET A 301 0.35 -14.56 10.13
C MET A 301 1.22 -15.71 10.62
N GLY A 302 2.52 -15.50 10.84
CA GLY A 302 3.48 -16.57 11.03
C GLY A 302 3.66 -17.46 9.79
N LEU A 303 3.35 -16.94 8.58
CA LEU A 303 3.50 -17.65 7.32
C LEU A 303 4.96 -17.58 6.86
N PRO A 304 5.60 -18.74 6.56
CA PRO A 304 6.94 -18.76 5.99
C PRO A 304 7.04 -17.90 4.72
N LEU A 305 8.10 -17.13 4.62
CA LEU A 305 8.29 -16.13 3.57
C LEU A 305 9.61 -16.33 2.83
N LEU A 306 9.54 -16.33 1.50
CA LEU A 306 10.69 -16.16 0.62
C LEU A 306 10.65 -14.75 0.01
N ALA A 307 11.52 -13.86 0.48
CA ALA A 307 11.65 -12.52 -0.06
C ALA A 307 12.39 -12.54 -1.41
N LEU A 308 11.69 -12.12 -2.47
CA LEU A 308 12.24 -12.08 -3.83
C LEU A 308 12.86 -10.70 -4.09
N ARG A 309 14.01 -10.44 -3.44
CA ARG A 309 14.75 -9.17 -3.54
C ARG A 309 16.24 -9.43 -3.70
N ASN A 310 16.96 -8.41 -4.18
CA ASN A 310 18.42 -8.36 -4.13
C ASN A 310 18.87 -7.95 -2.74
#